data_e404cd2a30619e776c572253d0914e76
#
_entry.id   e404cd2a30619e776c572253d0914e76
#
_cell.length_a   1.000
_cell.length_b   1.000
_cell.length_c   1.000
_cell.angle_alpha   90.00
_cell.angle_beta   90.00
_cell.angle_gamma   90.00
#
_symmetry.space_group_name_H-M   'P 1'
#
loop_
_entity.id
_entity.type
_entity.pdbx_description
1 polymer ?
#
loop_
_entity_poly.entity_id
_entity_poly.type
_entity_poly.pdbx_seq_one_letter_code
_entity_poly.pdbx_strand_id
1 'polypeptide(L)'
;MLIGIPLETAPGETRVAATPETVKKLKAQGHTLRVQASAGVAASVTDAAYATAGADIVDRARALGCDLVLKVRSPDAAELALMKSGAALVGMLNPFDKDGLQRLASAGLTSFALEAAPRTTRAQSMDVLSSQANIAGYKAVITAADHYQRFFPMLMTAAGTVKAARIVVLGVGVAGLQAIATAKRLGAVIEASDVRPSVKEQVESLGGKFIDVPYETAEEKEAAEGVGGYARPMPQSWLVRQKVEVAKRVAAAD
;
A
#
# COMPACT_ATOMS: atom_id res chain seq x y z
N MET A 1 7.78 24.61 14.46
CA MET A 1 8.21 24.34 13.08
C MET A 1 7.04 24.61 12.15
N LEU A 2 7.29 25.15 10.98
CA LEU A 2 6.28 25.38 9.95
C LEU A 2 6.25 24.18 8.99
N ILE A 3 5.11 23.50 8.90
CA ILE A 3 4.93 22.26 8.12
C ILE A 3 3.97 22.53 6.96
N GLY A 4 4.39 22.17 5.74
CA GLY A 4 3.61 22.35 4.53
C GLY A 4 3.08 21.02 3.99
N ILE A 5 1.84 21.03 3.52
CA ILE A 5 1.16 19.91 2.91
C ILE A 5 0.62 20.39 1.55
N PRO A 6 1.39 20.24 0.46
CA PRO A 6 0.96 20.65 -0.87
C PRO A 6 -0.05 19.66 -1.47
N LEU A 7 -0.73 20.09 -2.51
CA LEU A 7 -1.49 19.23 -3.43
C LEU A 7 -0.52 18.35 -4.22
N GLU A 8 -0.80 17.07 -4.33
CA GLU A 8 -0.03 16.16 -5.18
C GLU A 8 -0.31 16.43 -6.67
N THR A 9 0.76 16.44 -7.46
CA THR A 9 0.71 16.77 -8.89
C THR A 9 1.00 15.58 -9.81
N ALA A 10 1.44 14.45 -9.25
CA ALA A 10 1.72 13.25 -10.04
C ALA A 10 0.44 12.71 -10.71
N PRO A 11 0.47 12.33 -12.00
CA PRO A 11 -0.70 11.80 -12.68
C PRO A 11 -1.32 10.61 -11.94
N GLY A 12 -2.64 10.68 -11.69
CA GLY A 12 -3.39 9.64 -11.00
C GLY A 12 -3.19 9.58 -9.48
N GLU A 13 -2.37 10.46 -8.88
CA GLU A 13 -2.23 10.54 -7.43
C GLU A 13 -3.40 11.32 -6.83
N THR A 14 -4.17 10.66 -5.97
CA THR A 14 -5.35 11.25 -5.31
C THR A 14 -5.16 11.39 -3.81
N ARG A 15 -4.06 10.84 -3.27
CA ARG A 15 -3.77 10.91 -1.83
C ARG A 15 -3.25 12.28 -1.45
N VAL A 16 -3.29 12.58 -0.16
CA VAL A 16 -2.68 13.75 0.46
C VAL A 16 -1.82 13.29 1.63
N ALA A 17 -0.71 13.97 1.89
CA ALA A 17 0.29 13.52 2.86
C ALA A 17 -0.17 13.58 4.33
N ALA A 18 -1.19 14.36 4.65
CA ALA A 18 -1.75 14.43 5.98
C ALA A 18 -3.28 14.57 5.95
N THR A 19 -3.95 13.90 6.88
CA THR A 19 -5.39 14.04 7.13
C THR A 19 -5.66 15.18 8.14
N PRO A 20 -6.90 15.68 8.26
CA PRO A 20 -7.26 16.64 9.31
C PRO A 20 -6.92 16.14 10.73
N GLU A 21 -7.06 14.83 10.98
CA GLU A 21 -6.66 14.24 12.25
C GLU A 21 -5.15 14.35 12.50
N THR A 22 -4.34 14.09 11.47
CA THR A 22 -2.88 14.25 11.53
C THR A 22 -2.51 15.71 11.77
N VAL A 23 -3.16 16.65 11.08
CA VAL A 23 -2.99 18.08 11.28
C VAL A 23 -3.27 18.47 12.74
N LYS A 24 -4.39 18.02 13.30
CA LYS A 24 -4.76 18.26 14.70
C LYS A 24 -3.69 17.75 15.68
N LYS A 25 -3.15 16.54 15.43
CA LYS A 25 -2.08 15.97 16.27
C LYS A 25 -0.79 16.78 16.20
N LEU A 26 -0.35 17.17 15.00
CA LEU A 26 0.87 17.97 14.81
C LEU A 26 0.71 19.38 15.41
N LYS A 27 -0.48 19.98 15.30
CA LYS A 27 -0.77 21.27 15.95
C LYS A 27 -0.71 21.17 17.47
N ALA A 28 -1.24 20.11 18.04
CA ALA A 28 -1.15 19.88 19.49
C ALA A 28 0.30 19.70 19.99
N GLN A 29 1.21 19.31 19.11
CA GLN A 29 2.66 19.25 19.38
C GLN A 29 3.37 20.61 19.21
N GLY A 30 2.64 21.70 18.94
CA GLY A 30 3.18 23.05 18.80
C GLY A 30 3.68 23.42 17.41
N HIS A 31 3.28 22.67 16.37
CA HIS A 31 3.62 22.99 14.98
C HIS A 31 2.57 23.90 14.33
N THR A 32 3.00 24.69 13.34
CA THR A 32 2.10 25.46 12.46
C THR A 32 1.95 24.71 11.14
N LEU A 33 0.71 24.49 10.70
CA LEU A 33 0.39 23.69 9.53
C LEU A 33 -0.15 24.59 8.42
N ARG A 34 0.40 24.43 7.22
CA ARG A 34 -0.08 25.04 5.96
C ARG A 34 -0.48 23.97 5.00
N VAL A 35 -1.76 23.95 4.61
CA VAL A 35 -2.31 23.02 3.62
C VAL A 35 -2.61 23.83 2.36
N GLN A 36 -2.13 23.38 1.22
CA GLN A 36 -2.49 23.98 -0.06
C GLN A 36 -3.99 23.84 -0.29
N ALA A 37 -4.63 24.91 -0.77
CA ALA A 37 -6.04 24.88 -1.15
C ALA A 37 -6.32 23.68 -2.09
N SER A 38 -7.39 22.96 -1.82
CA SER A 38 -7.84 21.77 -2.55
C SER A 38 -6.91 20.54 -2.42
N ALA A 39 -5.87 20.53 -1.60
CA ALA A 39 -4.94 19.41 -1.47
C ALA A 39 -5.63 18.09 -1.10
N GLY A 40 -6.70 18.13 -0.32
CA GLY A 40 -7.44 16.94 0.13
C GLY A 40 -8.63 16.55 -0.74
N VAL A 41 -9.04 17.35 -1.71
CA VAL A 41 -10.31 17.15 -2.44
C VAL A 41 -10.36 15.81 -3.15
N ALA A 42 -9.28 15.40 -3.80
CA ALA A 42 -9.20 14.10 -4.48
C ALA A 42 -9.22 12.91 -3.49
N ALA A 43 -8.91 13.15 -2.22
CA ALA A 43 -9.01 12.20 -1.10
C ALA A 43 -10.32 12.35 -0.30
N SER A 44 -11.32 13.07 -0.85
CA SER A 44 -12.61 13.34 -0.20
C SER A 44 -12.52 14.17 1.09
N VAL A 45 -11.50 15.02 1.21
CA VAL A 45 -11.29 15.90 2.36
C VAL A 45 -11.36 17.36 1.91
N THR A 46 -12.23 18.15 2.53
CA THR A 46 -12.43 19.56 2.20
C THR A 46 -11.42 20.48 2.90
N ASP A 47 -11.17 21.67 2.32
CA ASP A 47 -10.36 22.72 2.94
C ASP A 47 -10.94 23.17 4.30
N ALA A 48 -12.26 23.20 4.43
CA ALA A 48 -12.95 23.51 5.69
C ALA A 48 -12.60 22.51 6.80
N ALA A 49 -12.46 21.21 6.47
CA ALA A 49 -12.06 20.20 7.45
C ALA A 49 -10.63 20.42 7.95
N TYR A 50 -9.70 20.81 7.08
CA TYR A 50 -8.34 21.19 7.48
C TYR A 50 -8.31 22.47 8.30
N ALA A 51 -9.06 23.51 7.93
CA ALA A 51 -9.17 24.73 8.68
C ALA A 51 -9.73 24.48 10.09
N THR A 52 -10.77 23.64 10.22
CA THR A 52 -11.33 23.22 11.51
C THR A 52 -10.31 22.44 12.36
N ALA A 53 -9.43 21.66 11.72
CA ALA A 53 -8.32 20.98 12.41
C ALA A 53 -7.20 21.95 12.84
N GLY A 54 -7.24 23.20 12.35
CA GLY A 54 -6.34 24.29 12.72
C GLY A 54 -5.18 24.51 11.78
N ALA A 55 -5.28 24.08 10.52
CA ALA A 55 -4.32 24.45 9.48
C ALA A 55 -4.70 25.78 8.81
N ASP A 56 -3.70 26.49 8.33
CA ASP A 56 -3.88 27.62 7.40
C ASP A 56 -4.04 27.07 5.98
N ILE A 57 -5.12 27.45 5.30
CA ILE A 57 -5.31 27.14 3.88
C ILE A 57 -4.58 28.20 3.06
N VAL A 58 -3.65 27.77 2.21
CA VAL A 58 -2.71 28.63 1.51
C VAL A 58 -2.56 28.28 0.05
N ASP A 59 -1.87 29.12 -0.72
CA ASP A 59 -1.44 28.80 -2.09
C ASP A 59 -0.28 27.79 -2.13
N ARG A 60 0.05 27.30 -3.34
CA ARG A 60 1.11 26.31 -3.59
C ARG A 60 2.48 26.78 -3.08
N ALA A 61 2.85 28.02 -3.35
CA ALA A 61 4.16 28.54 -2.99
C ALA A 61 4.33 28.62 -1.46
N ARG A 62 3.29 29.03 -0.74
CA ARG A 62 3.31 29.08 0.72
C ARG A 62 3.29 27.70 1.37
N ALA A 63 2.66 26.70 0.75
CA ALA A 63 2.70 25.33 1.23
C ALA A 63 4.08 24.68 1.03
N LEU A 64 4.70 24.86 -0.14
CA LEU A 64 6.03 24.32 -0.46
C LEU A 64 7.17 25.10 0.23
N GLY A 65 6.99 26.39 0.51
CA GLY A 65 7.98 27.25 1.17
C GLY A 65 8.06 27.08 2.69
N CYS A 66 7.73 25.92 3.24
CA CYS A 66 7.79 25.61 4.67
C CYS A 66 9.15 25.04 5.10
N ASP A 67 9.37 24.89 6.42
CA ASP A 67 10.61 24.32 6.97
C ASP A 67 10.64 22.80 6.83
N LEU A 68 9.46 22.17 6.87
CA LEU A 68 9.23 20.76 6.60
C LEU A 68 8.08 20.65 5.59
N VAL A 69 8.28 19.89 4.53
CA VAL A 69 7.23 19.59 3.54
C VAL A 69 6.90 18.09 3.59
N LEU A 70 5.63 17.77 3.72
CA LEU A 70 5.11 16.40 3.67
C LEU A 70 4.48 16.16 2.31
N LYS A 71 4.97 15.18 1.58
CA LYS A 71 4.45 14.76 0.26
C LYS A 71 4.19 13.27 0.20
N VAL A 72 3.29 12.86 -0.68
CA VAL A 72 3.10 11.45 -1.02
C VAL A 72 4.16 11.03 -2.04
N ARG A 73 4.39 11.83 -3.08
CA ARG A 73 5.35 11.55 -4.15
C ARG A 73 6.52 12.53 -4.15
N SER A 74 7.62 12.14 -4.77
CA SER A 74 8.76 13.04 -5.00
C SER A 74 8.32 14.31 -5.73
N PRO A 75 8.80 15.48 -5.34
CA PRO A 75 8.46 16.75 -5.99
C PRO A 75 9.02 16.82 -7.42
N ASP A 76 8.27 17.48 -8.30
CA ASP A 76 8.74 17.85 -9.63
C ASP A 76 9.68 19.08 -9.59
N ALA A 77 10.24 19.46 -10.74
CA ALA A 77 11.17 20.59 -10.84
C ALA A 77 10.52 21.94 -10.46
N ALA A 78 9.23 22.12 -10.79
CA ALA A 78 8.49 23.34 -10.46
C ALA A 78 8.18 23.43 -8.96
N GLU A 79 7.95 22.30 -8.31
CA GLU A 79 7.78 22.22 -6.87
C GLU A 79 9.10 22.47 -6.13
N LEU A 80 10.19 21.87 -6.60
CA LEU A 80 11.52 22.08 -6.02
C LEU A 80 11.93 23.55 -6.04
N ALA A 81 11.61 24.28 -7.11
CA ALA A 81 11.90 25.72 -7.22
C ALA A 81 11.17 26.59 -6.17
N LEU A 82 10.09 26.08 -5.57
CA LEU A 82 9.34 26.77 -4.52
C LEU A 82 9.76 26.36 -3.11
N MET A 83 10.58 25.34 -2.97
CA MET A 83 11.05 24.86 -1.67
C MET A 83 12.25 25.65 -1.20
N LYS A 84 12.37 25.83 0.12
CA LYS A 84 13.52 26.49 0.71
C LYS A 84 14.73 25.57 0.71
N SER A 85 15.89 26.07 0.33
CA SER A 85 17.17 25.39 0.64
C SER A 85 17.31 25.19 2.15
N GLY A 86 17.75 24.02 2.58
CA GLY A 86 17.82 23.61 3.99
C GLY A 86 16.51 23.07 4.56
N ALA A 87 15.40 23.10 3.82
CA ALA A 87 14.15 22.50 4.28
C ALA A 87 14.22 20.98 4.35
N ALA A 88 13.41 20.40 5.23
CA ALA A 88 13.20 18.94 5.25
C ALA A 88 12.04 18.54 4.32
N LEU A 89 12.20 17.40 3.66
CA LEU A 89 11.17 16.75 2.83
C LEU A 89 10.95 15.31 3.30
N VAL A 90 9.71 14.95 3.58
CA VAL A 90 9.34 13.57 3.96
C VAL A 90 8.28 13.05 3.00
N GLY A 91 8.48 11.86 2.46
CA GLY A 91 7.53 11.23 1.54
C GLY A 91 8.06 9.92 0.95
N MET A 92 7.35 9.38 -0.02
CA MET A 92 7.84 8.27 -0.86
C MET A 92 8.60 8.89 -2.04
N LEU A 93 9.93 8.91 -1.92
CA LEU A 93 10.81 9.73 -2.77
C LEU A 93 11.58 8.93 -3.82
N ASN A 94 11.33 7.61 -3.90
CA ASN A 94 12.00 6.68 -4.80
C ASN A 94 13.55 6.71 -4.66
N PRO A 95 14.12 6.18 -3.58
CA PRO A 95 15.56 6.24 -3.30
C PRO A 95 16.44 5.47 -4.31
N PHE A 96 15.83 4.79 -5.29
CA PHE A 96 16.53 4.11 -6.38
C PHE A 96 16.64 4.96 -7.65
N ASP A 97 15.92 6.08 -7.75
CA ASP A 97 16.06 7.07 -8.82
C ASP A 97 17.24 8.01 -8.54
N LYS A 98 18.40 7.71 -9.13
CA LYS A 98 19.63 8.49 -8.94
C LYS A 98 19.47 9.95 -9.38
N ASP A 99 18.78 10.18 -10.49
CA ASP A 99 18.56 11.53 -11.03
C ASP A 99 17.60 12.32 -10.12
N GLY A 100 16.57 11.66 -9.60
CA GLY A 100 15.68 12.22 -8.58
C GLY A 100 16.45 12.64 -7.32
N LEU A 101 17.29 11.75 -6.79
CA LEU A 101 18.12 12.05 -5.61
C LEU A 101 19.08 13.22 -5.87
N GLN A 102 19.69 13.28 -7.06
CA GLN A 102 20.59 14.39 -7.44
C GLN A 102 19.81 15.72 -7.48
N ARG A 103 18.59 15.74 -8.02
CA ARG A 103 17.72 16.94 -8.01
C ARG A 103 17.40 17.40 -6.60
N LEU A 104 17.03 16.49 -5.69
CA LEU A 104 16.76 16.80 -4.29
C LEU A 104 18.00 17.35 -3.58
N ALA A 105 19.17 16.76 -3.81
CA ALA A 105 20.44 17.21 -3.26
C ALA A 105 20.83 18.59 -3.79
N SER A 106 20.68 18.83 -5.10
CA SER A 106 20.97 20.12 -5.74
C SER A 106 20.06 21.24 -5.26
N ALA A 107 18.82 20.92 -4.83
CA ALA A 107 17.90 21.86 -4.19
C ALA A 107 18.26 22.15 -2.72
N GLY A 108 19.28 21.48 -2.18
CA GLY A 108 19.75 21.67 -0.79
C GLY A 108 18.77 21.15 0.25
N LEU A 109 17.98 20.12 -0.07
CA LEU A 109 16.98 19.54 0.84
C LEU A 109 17.56 18.42 1.71
N THR A 110 17.05 18.32 2.94
CA THR A 110 17.22 17.13 3.77
C THR A 110 16.02 16.19 3.56
N SER A 111 16.22 15.08 2.82
CA SER A 111 15.14 14.24 2.33
C SER A 111 15.06 12.91 3.09
N PHE A 112 13.85 12.51 3.49
CA PHE A 112 13.54 11.26 4.16
C PHE A 112 12.57 10.45 3.30
N ALA A 113 13.10 9.41 2.63
CA ALA A 113 12.31 8.47 1.86
C ALA A 113 11.72 7.41 2.81
N LEU A 114 10.41 7.44 3.03
CA LEU A 114 9.73 6.53 3.97
C LEU A 114 9.84 5.06 3.55
N GLU A 115 9.91 4.78 2.24
CA GLU A 115 10.10 3.43 1.70
C GLU A 115 11.51 2.86 1.96
N ALA A 116 12.46 3.69 2.35
CA ALA A 116 13.80 3.27 2.78
C ALA A 116 13.90 3.00 4.29
N ALA A 117 12.81 3.17 5.04
CA ALA A 117 12.80 2.87 6.47
C ALA A 117 13.14 1.39 6.71
N PRO A 118 14.01 1.07 7.69
CA PRO A 118 14.40 -0.30 7.96
C PRO A 118 13.21 -1.13 8.46
N ARG A 119 13.09 -2.39 8.02
CA ARG A 119 12.03 -3.31 8.44
C ARG A 119 12.35 -3.98 9.77
N THR A 120 12.36 -3.19 10.83
CA THR A 120 12.55 -3.65 12.20
C THR A 120 11.27 -3.44 13.01
N THR A 121 11.10 -4.18 14.09
CA THR A 121 9.93 -4.04 14.99
C THR A 121 9.74 -2.59 15.45
N ARG A 122 10.84 -1.88 15.73
CA ARG A 122 10.81 -0.49 16.15
C ARG A 122 10.31 0.48 15.06
N ALA A 123 10.51 0.14 13.79
CA ALA A 123 10.14 0.98 12.65
C ALA A 123 8.77 0.62 12.03
N GLN A 124 8.05 -0.36 12.57
CA GLN A 124 6.77 -0.81 12.00
C GLN A 124 5.73 0.31 11.87
N SER A 125 5.73 1.27 12.78
CA SER A 125 4.82 2.43 12.72
C SER A 125 5.12 3.38 11.55
N MET A 126 6.30 3.29 10.94
CA MET A 126 6.74 4.06 9.78
C MET A 126 6.73 3.25 8.48
N ASP A 127 6.31 1.98 8.51
CA ASP A 127 6.29 1.08 7.34
C ASP A 127 5.14 1.45 6.40
N VAL A 128 5.40 2.43 5.54
CA VAL A 128 4.45 2.88 4.52
C VAL A 128 4.23 1.82 3.44
N LEU A 129 5.19 0.94 3.18
CA LEU A 129 5.04 -0.11 2.17
C LEU A 129 3.99 -1.13 2.62
N SER A 130 4.01 -1.54 3.88
CA SER A 130 3.00 -2.45 4.43
C SER A 130 1.62 -1.80 4.49
N SER A 131 1.51 -0.54 4.92
CA SER A 131 0.22 0.15 4.96
C SER A 131 -0.37 0.35 3.57
N GLN A 132 0.44 0.70 2.57
CA GLN A 132 -0.02 0.82 1.18
C GLN A 132 -0.33 -0.53 0.54
N ALA A 133 0.45 -1.57 0.83
CA ALA A 133 0.16 -2.94 0.37
C ALA A 133 -1.17 -3.46 0.93
N ASN A 134 -1.49 -3.15 2.18
CA ASN A 134 -2.79 -3.49 2.79
C ASN A 134 -3.95 -2.86 1.99
N ILE A 135 -3.86 -1.55 1.71
CA ILE A 135 -4.87 -0.84 0.91
C ILE A 135 -4.96 -1.41 -0.51
N ALA A 136 -3.81 -1.75 -1.12
CA ALA A 136 -3.77 -2.36 -2.44
C ALA A 136 -4.51 -3.70 -2.48
N GLY A 137 -4.32 -4.56 -1.47
CA GLY A 137 -5.04 -5.83 -1.34
C GLY A 137 -6.55 -5.65 -1.22
N TYR A 138 -7.00 -4.69 -0.41
CA TYR A 138 -8.40 -4.30 -0.33
C TYR A 138 -8.93 -3.83 -1.68
N LYS A 139 -8.26 -2.87 -2.32
CA LYS A 139 -8.70 -2.27 -3.58
C LYS A 139 -8.74 -3.29 -4.73
N ALA A 140 -7.78 -4.22 -4.78
CA ALA A 140 -7.75 -5.27 -5.78
C ALA A 140 -9.03 -6.11 -5.76
N VAL A 141 -9.50 -6.50 -4.58
CA VAL A 141 -10.75 -7.27 -4.42
C VAL A 141 -11.97 -6.46 -4.81
N ILE A 142 -12.04 -5.18 -4.40
CA ILE A 142 -13.17 -4.31 -4.80
C ILE A 142 -13.19 -4.11 -6.31
N THR A 143 -12.03 -3.93 -6.94
CA THR A 143 -11.92 -3.81 -8.40
C THR A 143 -12.36 -5.11 -9.09
N ALA A 144 -11.92 -6.27 -8.59
CA ALA A 144 -12.36 -7.57 -9.11
C ALA A 144 -13.88 -7.75 -8.97
N ALA A 145 -14.45 -7.35 -7.83
CA ALA A 145 -15.90 -7.44 -7.60
C ALA A 145 -16.70 -6.53 -8.54
N ASP A 146 -16.18 -5.35 -8.86
CA ASP A 146 -16.79 -4.41 -9.80
C ASP A 146 -16.79 -4.93 -11.24
N HIS A 147 -15.70 -5.63 -11.64
CA HIS A 147 -15.57 -6.19 -12.99
C HIS A 147 -16.28 -7.55 -13.15
N TYR A 148 -16.49 -8.28 -12.05
CA TYR A 148 -17.12 -9.59 -12.08
C TYR A 148 -18.63 -9.45 -12.22
N GLN A 149 -19.18 -9.89 -13.36
CA GLN A 149 -20.59 -9.73 -13.72
C GLN A 149 -21.58 -10.60 -12.93
N ARG A 150 -21.14 -11.18 -11.80
CA ARG A 150 -21.93 -12.01 -10.89
C ARG A 150 -21.72 -11.55 -9.45
N PHE A 151 -22.15 -12.37 -8.48
CA PHE A 151 -22.10 -12.06 -7.05
C PHE A 151 -20.91 -12.76 -6.37
N PHE A 152 -20.25 -12.09 -5.45
CA PHE A 152 -19.24 -12.73 -4.61
C PHE A 152 -19.85 -13.69 -3.60
N PRO A 153 -20.90 -13.32 -2.84
CA PRO A 153 -21.54 -14.22 -1.88
C PRO A 153 -22.43 -15.26 -2.57
N MET A 154 -22.66 -16.35 -1.87
CA MET A 154 -23.80 -17.23 -2.17
C MET A 154 -25.11 -16.49 -1.86
N LEU A 155 -26.03 -16.50 -2.80
CA LEU A 155 -27.36 -15.93 -2.63
C LEU A 155 -28.43 -17.02 -2.77
N MET A 156 -29.40 -17.04 -1.88
CA MET A 156 -30.53 -17.96 -1.92
C MET A 156 -31.83 -17.19 -1.93
N THR A 157 -32.70 -17.51 -2.90
CA THR A 157 -34.04 -16.97 -3.01
C THR A 157 -35.03 -18.07 -3.32
N ALA A 158 -36.33 -17.79 -3.31
CA ALA A 158 -37.35 -18.74 -3.76
C ALA A 158 -37.18 -19.13 -5.24
N ALA A 159 -36.49 -18.30 -6.05
CA ALA A 159 -36.22 -18.57 -7.46
C ALA A 159 -34.98 -19.47 -7.67
N GLY A 160 -34.18 -19.72 -6.65
CA GLY A 160 -32.98 -20.56 -6.73
C GLY A 160 -31.78 -20.06 -5.96
N THR A 161 -30.64 -20.72 -6.17
CA THR A 161 -29.38 -20.44 -5.49
C THR A 161 -28.30 -20.02 -6.49
N VAL A 162 -27.63 -18.90 -6.22
CA VAL A 162 -26.39 -18.49 -6.91
C VAL A 162 -25.22 -18.92 -6.02
N LYS A 163 -24.26 -19.66 -6.61
CA LYS A 163 -23.06 -20.10 -5.88
C LYS A 163 -22.13 -18.91 -5.61
N ALA A 164 -21.37 -18.99 -4.51
CA ALA A 164 -20.33 -18.02 -4.20
C ALA A 164 -19.22 -18.05 -5.25
N ALA A 165 -18.65 -16.88 -5.54
CA ALA A 165 -17.50 -16.75 -6.42
C ALA A 165 -16.28 -17.48 -5.86
N ARG A 166 -15.48 -18.10 -6.72
CA ARG A 166 -14.22 -18.77 -6.38
C ARG A 166 -13.06 -17.88 -6.79
N ILE A 167 -12.24 -17.51 -5.84
CA ILE A 167 -11.13 -16.55 -6.02
C ILE A 167 -9.81 -17.24 -5.70
N VAL A 168 -8.82 -17.03 -6.54
CA VAL A 168 -7.43 -17.46 -6.30
C VAL A 168 -6.58 -16.22 -6.00
N VAL A 169 -5.88 -16.25 -4.87
CA VAL A 169 -4.93 -15.19 -4.48
C VAL A 169 -3.51 -15.72 -4.65
N LEU A 170 -2.73 -15.04 -5.49
CA LEU A 170 -1.33 -15.37 -5.76
C LEU A 170 -0.40 -14.42 -4.99
N GLY A 171 0.35 -14.98 -4.04
CA GLY A 171 1.16 -14.23 -3.11
C GLY A 171 0.41 -13.85 -1.83
N VAL A 172 0.88 -14.36 -0.69
CA VAL A 172 0.25 -14.17 0.63
C VAL A 172 1.16 -13.29 1.52
N GLY A 173 1.58 -12.14 0.96
CA GLY A 173 2.16 -11.04 1.72
C GLY A 173 1.04 -10.16 2.31
N VAL A 174 1.40 -8.95 2.77
CA VAL A 174 0.44 -8.01 3.37
C VAL A 174 -0.77 -7.76 2.46
N ALA A 175 -0.53 -7.53 1.16
CA ALA A 175 -1.61 -7.33 0.18
C ALA A 175 -2.47 -8.57 0.01
N GLY A 176 -1.86 -9.76 -0.12
CA GLY A 176 -2.58 -11.01 -0.30
C GLY A 176 -3.43 -11.38 0.91
N LEU A 177 -2.91 -11.25 2.13
CA LEU A 177 -3.67 -11.48 3.35
C LEU A 177 -4.87 -10.53 3.46
N GLN A 178 -4.69 -9.25 3.12
CA GLN A 178 -5.80 -8.31 3.09
C GLN A 178 -6.81 -8.64 1.99
N ALA A 179 -6.36 -9.08 0.82
CA ALA A 179 -7.24 -9.52 -0.26
C ALA A 179 -8.08 -10.73 0.19
N ILE A 180 -7.47 -11.73 0.82
CA ILE A 180 -8.18 -12.89 1.40
C ILE A 180 -9.24 -12.42 2.40
N ALA A 181 -8.86 -11.57 3.36
CA ALA A 181 -9.77 -11.06 4.37
C ALA A 181 -10.95 -10.28 3.76
N THR A 182 -10.69 -9.46 2.74
CA THR A 182 -11.71 -8.66 2.05
C THR A 182 -12.65 -9.54 1.24
N ALA A 183 -12.12 -10.45 0.42
CA ALA A 183 -12.91 -11.37 -0.39
C ALA A 183 -13.78 -12.30 0.49
N LYS A 184 -13.26 -12.73 1.64
CA LYS A 184 -14.01 -13.51 2.62
C LYS A 184 -15.17 -12.73 3.20
N ARG A 185 -14.99 -11.47 3.54
CA ARG A 185 -16.09 -10.60 4.04
C ARG A 185 -17.15 -10.38 2.97
N LEU A 186 -16.78 -10.38 1.68
CA LEU A 186 -17.72 -10.32 0.56
C LEU A 186 -18.39 -11.67 0.27
N GLY A 187 -18.03 -12.74 0.99
CA GLY A 187 -18.67 -14.06 0.90
C GLY A 187 -18.11 -15.00 -0.16
N ALA A 188 -16.96 -14.70 -0.74
CA ALA A 188 -16.29 -15.57 -1.70
C ALA A 188 -15.67 -16.82 -1.06
N VAL A 189 -15.45 -17.85 -1.88
CA VAL A 189 -14.62 -19.02 -1.57
C VAL A 189 -13.21 -18.77 -2.09
N ILE A 190 -12.20 -18.87 -1.22
CA ILE A 190 -10.85 -18.40 -1.51
C ILE A 190 -9.85 -19.55 -1.44
N GLU A 191 -9.03 -19.67 -2.46
CA GLU A 191 -7.80 -20.46 -2.46
C GLU A 191 -6.61 -19.51 -2.61
N ALA A 192 -5.48 -19.82 -1.97
CA ALA A 192 -4.30 -18.97 -2.01
C ALA A 192 -3.01 -19.76 -2.15
N SER A 193 -2.05 -19.21 -2.88
CA SER A 193 -0.73 -19.81 -3.10
C SER A 193 0.39 -18.85 -2.70
N ASP A 194 1.39 -19.38 -2.01
CA ASP A 194 2.65 -18.69 -1.72
C ASP A 194 3.78 -19.72 -1.69
N VAL A 195 5.00 -19.28 -1.87
CA VAL A 195 6.18 -20.17 -1.79
C VAL A 195 6.58 -20.49 -0.35
N ARG A 196 6.17 -19.67 0.60
CA ARG A 196 6.53 -19.78 2.03
C ARG A 196 5.53 -20.66 2.77
N PRO A 197 5.98 -21.72 3.46
CA PRO A 197 5.09 -22.58 4.25
C PRO A 197 4.49 -21.86 5.45
N SER A 198 5.21 -20.88 6.02
CA SER A 198 4.80 -20.15 7.23
C SER A 198 3.51 -19.33 7.08
N VAL A 199 3.06 -19.04 5.83
CA VAL A 199 1.83 -18.27 5.61
C VAL A 199 0.57 -19.14 5.52
N LYS A 200 0.70 -20.47 5.48
CA LYS A 200 -0.44 -21.39 5.39
C LYS A 200 -1.45 -21.19 6.52
N GLU A 201 -0.97 -21.19 7.75
CA GLU A 201 -1.82 -20.95 8.94
C GLU A 201 -2.54 -19.61 8.88
N GLN A 202 -1.87 -18.58 8.34
CA GLN A 202 -2.47 -17.25 8.18
C GLN A 202 -3.62 -17.26 7.16
N VAL A 203 -3.47 -17.98 6.03
CA VAL A 203 -4.53 -18.17 5.04
C VAL A 203 -5.71 -18.88 5.66
N GLU A 204 -5.47 -19.99 6.36
CA GLU A 204 -6.50 -20.82 6.98
C GLU A 204 -7.23 -20.08 8.11
N SER A 205 -6.52 -19.28 8.91
CA SER A 205 -7.12 -18.45 9.96
C SER A 205 -8.06 -17.37 9.41
N LEU A 206 -7.82 -16.91 8.18
CA LEU A 206 -8.71 -15.98 7.48
C LEU A 206 -9.85 -16.68 6.75
N GLY A 207 -9.95 -18.02 6.84
CA GLY A 207 -10.98 -18.84 6.22
C GLY A 207 -10.78 -19.08 4.72
N GLY A 208 -9.56 -18.93 4.21
CA GLY A 208 -9.12 -19.38 2.89
C GLY A 208 -8.57 -20.79 2.93
N LYS A 209 -8.34 -21.40 1.77
CA LYS A 209 -7.67 -22.68 1.63
C LYS A 209 -6.29 -22.46 0.98
N PHE A 210 -5.25 -23.01 1.58
CA PHE A 210 -3.92 -22.94 1.00
C PHE A 210 -3.75 -23.98 -0.12
N ILE A 211 -3.13 -23.59 -1.24
CA ILE A 211 -2.79 -24.48 -2.34
C ILE A 211 -1.43 -25.10 -2.02
N ASP A 212 -1.45 -26.29 -1.44
CA ASP A 212 -0.24 -27.01 -1.06
C ASP A 212 0.48 -27.57 -2.28
N VAL A 213 1.80 -27.34 -2.32
CA VAL A 213 2.73 -27.98 -3.27
C VAL A 213 3.84 -28.63 -2.43
N PRO A 214 3.89 -29.96 -2.38
CA PRO A 214 4.87 -30.68 -1.55
C PRO A 214 6.32 -30.32 -1.92
N TYR A 215 7.18 -30.24 -0.92
CA TYR A 215 8.63 -30.16 -1.11
C TYR A 215 9.18 -31.59 -1.24
N GLU A 216 9.85 -31.88 -2.34
CA GLU A 216 10.40 -33.20 -2.64
C GLU A 216 11.89 -33.32 -2.23
N THR A 217 12.57 -32.19 -2.08
CA THR A 217 14.01 -32.16 -1.70
C THR A 217 14.25 -31.27 -0.49
N ALA A 218 15.36 -31.51 0.21
CA ALA A 218 15.81 -30.66 1.32
C ALA A 218 16.11 -29.24 0.86
N GLU A 219 16.66 -29.08 -0.36
CA GLU A 219 16.94 -27.78 -0.97
C GLU A 219 15.66 -26.96 -1.16
N GLU A 220 14.59 -27.57 -1.66
CA GLU A 220 13.30 -26.90 -1.82
C GLU A 220 12.74 -26.41 -0.48
N LYS A 221 12.84 -27.22 0.56
CA LYS A 221 12.39 -26.86 1.89
C LYS A 221 13.21 -25.69 2.48
N GLU A 222 14.53 -25.77 2.38
CA GLU A 222 15.44 -24.71 2.86
C GLU A 222 15.21 -23.39 2.09
N ALA A 223 15.00 -23.45 0.78
CA ALA A 223 14.68 -22.27 -0.03
C ALA A 223 13.36 -21.62 0.41
N ALA A 224 12.33 -22.42 0.70
CA ALA A 224 11.03 -21.94 1.14
C ALA A 224 11.05 -21.31 2.54
N GLU A 225 11.81 -21.88 3.48
CA GLU A 225 12.02 -21.31 4.82
C GLU A 225 12.71 -19.95 4.76
N GLY A 226 13.64 -19.78 3.82
CA GLY A 226 14.27 -18.50 3.50
C GLY A 226 14.99 -17.81 4.65
N VAL A 227 15.06 -16.48 4.60
CA VAL A 227 15.67 -15.63 5.65
C VAL A 227 14.80 -14.41 5.89
N GLY A 228 14.55 -14.07 7.16
CA GLY A 228 13.83 -12.82 7.53
C GLY A 228 12.38 -12.75 7.02
N GLY A 229 11.72 -13.91 6.83
CA GLY A 229 10.34 -13.97 6.34
C GLY A 229 10.19 -13.90 4.81
N TYR A 230 11.28 -13.89 4.08
CA TYR A 230 11.31 -13.99 2.62
C TYR A 230 11.86 -15.34 2.19
N ALA A 231 11.18 -16.01 1.24
CA ALA A 231 11.72 -17.18 0.58
C ALA A 231 12.96 -16.80 -0.24
N ARG A 232 13.93 -17.74 -0.34
CA ARG A 232 14.97 -17.66 -1.36
C ARG A 232 14.36 -18.01 -2.73
N PRO A 233 15.07 -17.78 -3.85
CA PRO A 233 14.63 -18.27 -5.14
C PRO A 233 14.37 -19.78 -5.09
N MET A 234 13.15 -20.19 -5.43
CA MET A 234 12.76 -21.59 -5.40
C MET A 234 13.39 -22.36 -6.56
N PRO A 235 13.80 -23.63 -6.36
CA PRO A 235 14.25 -24.51 -7.45
C PRO A 235 13.21 -24.64 -8.55
N GLN A 236 13.68 -24.74 -9.79
CA GLN A 236 12.82 -24.80 -10.97
C GLN A 236 11.86 -26.02 -10.95
N SER A 237 12.30 -27.14 -10.39
CA SER A 237 11.47 -28.34 -10.21
C SER A 237 10.20 -28.05 -9.41
N TRP A 238 10.33 -27.35 -8.29
CA TRP A 238 9.20 -26.95 -7.45
C TRP A 238 8.30 -25.95 -8.14
N LEU A 239 8.87 -24.94 -8.83
CA LEU A 239 8.10 -23.93 -9.57
C LEU A 239 7.25 -24.54 -10.68
N VAL A 240 7.74 -25.57 -11.36
CA VAL A 240 6.96 -26.31 -12.37
C VAL A 240 5.75 -26.99 -11.73
N ARG A 241 5.93 -27.67 -10.59
CA ARG A 241 4.83 -28.31 -9.87
C ARG A 241 3.82 -27.28 -9.37
N GLN A 242 4.31 -26.17 -8.78
CA GLN A 242 3.43 -25.08 -8.35
C GLN A 242 2.62 -24.52 -9.50
N LYS A 243 3.23 -24.28 -10.66
CA LYS A 243 2.55 -23.78 -11.85
C LYS A 243 1.40 -24.69 -12.26
N VAL A 244 1.61 -26.01 -12.23
CA VAL A 244 0.57 -27.00 -12.58
C VAL A 244 -0.60 -26.94 -11.57
N GLU A 245 -0.31 -26.95 -10.28
CA GLU A 245 -1.35 -26.92 -9.25
C GLU A 245 -2.12 -25.59 -9.24
N VAL A 246 -1.42 -24.47 -9.36
CA VAL A 246 -2.05 -23.15 -9.46
C VAL A 246 -2.91 -23.05 -10.72
N ALA A 247 -2.44 -23.52 -11.88
CA ALA A 247 -3.21 -23.49 -13.12
C ALA A 247 -4.54 -24.26 -13.01
N LYS A 248 -4.55 -25.41 -12.33
CA LYS A 248 -5.79 -26.17 -12.08
C LYS A 248 -6.80 -25.35 -11.25
N ARG A 249 -6.32 -24.57 -10.26
CA ARG A 249 -7.19 -23.77 -9.39
C ARG A 249 -7.69 -22.53 -10.14
N VAL A 250 -6.83 -21.89 -10.91
CA VAL A 250 -7.19 -20.72 -11.74
C VAL A 250 -8.22 -21.11 -12.81
N ALA A 251 -8.05 -22.27 -13.45
CA ALA A 251 -9.04 -22.78 -14.43
C ALA A 251 -10.42 -23.07 -13.82
N ALA A 252 -10.50 -23.29 -12.51
CA ALA A 252 -11.75 -23.53 -11.78
C ALA A 252 -12.25 -22.28 -11.00
N ALA A 253 -11.54 -21.15 -11.09
CA ALA A 253 -11.91 -19.89 -10.48
C ALA A 253 -12.82 -19.07 -11.41
N ASP A 254 -13.51 -18.10 -10.82
CA ASP A 254 -14.36 -17.13 -11.51
C ASP A 254 -13.59 -15.84 -11.83
#